data_099ec9ea8cf1a5f044f13248d88c95d6
#
_entry.id   099ec9ea8cf1a5f044f13248d88c95d6
#
_cell.length_a   1.000
_cell.length_b   1.000
_cell.length_c   1.000
_cell.angle_alpha   90.00
_cell.angle_beta   90.00
_cell.angle_gamma   90.00
#
_symmetry.space_group_name_H-M   'P 1'
#
loop_
_entity.id
_entity.type
_entity.pdbx_description
1 polymer ?
#
loop_
_entity_poly.entity_id
_entity_poly.type
_entity_poly.pdbx_seq_one_letter_code
_entity_poly.pdbx_strand_id
1 'polypeptide(L)'
;RESLASGHVIDITTTGRRTGEPRRIEIVFHNIDGRLIITGMPRADHKRAWLANLEADPNLTFHLKDAVKADLPATARVITDAKERRIIAEWVSANAWKGQDVEAMTAHSPMIEVTILDPVLA
;
A
#
# COMPACT_ATOMS: atom_id res chain seq x y z
N ARG A 1 6.48 -6.18 15.32
CA ARG A 1 5.78 -7.23 14.54
C ARG A 1 4.28 -7.19 14.74
N GLU A 2 3.83 -7.04 15.98
CA GLU A 2 2.40 -6.94 16.24
C GLU A 2 1.76 -5.76 15.49
N SER A 3 2.50 -4.65 15.36
CA SER A 3 2.04 -3.48 14.63
C SER A 3 1.81 -3.75 13.14
N LEU A 4 2.39 -4.82 12.59
CA LEU A 4 2.23 -5.21 11.19
C LEU A 4 1.27 -6.39 11.02
N ALA A 5 0.80 -7.00 12.12
CA ALA A 5 -0.05 -8.20 12.07
C ALA A 5 -1.45 -7.92 11.54
N SER A 6 -1.96 -6.71 11.74
CA SER A 6 -3.28 -6.31 11.21
C SER A 6 -3.19 -4.92 10.59
N GLY A 7 -3.97 -4.70 9.55
CA GLY A 7 -3.96 -3.43 8.83
C GLY A 7 -4.47 -2.28 9.67
N HIS A 8 -3.88 -1.12 9.50
CA HIS A 8 -4.32 0.13 10.13
C HIS A 8 -3.74 1.34 9.39
N VAL A 9 -4.01 2.52 9.91
CA VAL A 9 -3.55 3.78 9.32
C VAL A 9 -2.05 3.97 9.62
N ILE A 10 -1.32 4.32 8.58
CA ILE A 10 0.11 4.65 8.64
C ILE A 10 0.38 5.87 7.77
N ASP A 11 1.62 6.35 7.77
CA ASP A 11 2.11 7.24 6.73
C ASP A 11 3.13 6.50 5.88
N ILE A 12 3.25 6.89 4.62
CA ILE A 12 4.37 6.51 3.77
C ILE A 12 5.04 7.77 3.22
N THR A 13 6.36 7.70 3.03
CA THR A 13 7.09 8.74 2.31
C THR A 13 7.66 8.13 1.05
N THR A 14 7.29 8.71 -0.09
CA THR A 14 7.80 8.34 -1.40
C THR A 14 8.69 9.45 -1.94
N THR A 15 9.50 9.14 -2.97
CA THR A 15 10.33 10.13 -3.65
C THR A 15 9.54 10.74 -4.79
N GLY A 16 9.36 12.05 -4.79
CA GLY A 16 8.66 12.76 -5.85
C GLY A 16 9.35 12.53 -7.20
N ARG A 17 8.61 12.00 -8.17
CA ARG A 17 9.18 11.58 -9.47
C ARG A 17 9.69 12.74 -10.32
N ARG A 18 9.25 13.96 -10.02
CA ARG A 18 9.65 15.14 -10.79
C ARG A 18 10.73 15.97 -10.10
N THR A 19 10.68 16.07 -8.78
CA THR A 19 11.57 16.93 -8.00
C THR A 19 12.61 16.17 -7.20
N GLY A 20 12.41 14.86 -6.95
CA GLY A 20 13.26 14.08 -6.06
C GLY A 20 13.03 14.37 -4.58
N GLU A 21 12.06 15.22 -4.26
CA GLU A 21 11.78 15.59 -2.87
C GLU A 21 10.87 14.56 -2.19
N PRO A 22 11.02 14.37 -0.87
CA PRO A 22 10.16 13.43 -0.15
C PRO A 22 8.71 13.92 -0.12
N ARG A 23 7.78 12.97 -0.30
CA ARG A 23 6.33 13.21 -0.24
C ARG A 23 5.72 12.26 0.77
N ARG A 24 5.21 12.79 1.86
CA ARG A 24 4.60 12.02 2.94
C ARG A 24 3.09 12.11 2.87
N ILE A 25 2.41 10.95 2.95
CA ILE A 25 0.95 10.87 2.94
C ILE A 25 0.48 9.90 4.00
N GLU A 26 -0.77 10.09 4.46
CA GLU A 26 -1.47 9.13 5.30
C GLU A 26 -2.21 8.14 4.43
N ILE A 27 -2.14 6.85 4.78
CA ILE A 27 -2.76 5.78 4.01
C ILE A 27 -3.05 4.59 4.92
N VAL A 28 -3.88 3.66 4.44
CA VAL A 28 -4.19 2.41 5.17
C VAL A 28 -3.47 1.26 4.49
N PHE A 29 -2.82 0.41 5.29
CA PHE A 29 -2.35 -0.87 4.77
C PHE A 29 -3.22 -2.02 5.29
N HIS A 30 -3.18 -3.13 4.57
CA HIS A 30 -3.87 -4.36 4.95
C HIS A 30 -2.83 -5.47 5.09
N ASN A 31 -3.02 -6.34 6.07
CA ASN A 31 -2.22 -7.56 6.16
C ASN A 31 -3.08 -8.70 5.62
N ILE A 32 -2.68 -9.25 4.47
CA ILE A 32 -3.37 -10.33 3.80
C ILE A 32 -2.44 -11.55 3.83
N ASP A 33 -2.69 -12.46 4.75
CA ASP A 33 -1.88 -13.67 4.93
C ASP A 33 -0.38 -13.35 5.10
N GLY A 34 -0.07 -12.33 5.88
CA GLY A 34 1.30 -11.90 6.13
C GLY A 34 1.87 -10.92 5.11
N ARG A 35 1.14 -10.63 4.04
CA ARG A 35 1.56 -9.69 3.00
C ARG A 35 1.04 -8.30 3.34
N LEU A 36 1.92 -7.30 3.27
CA LEU A 36 1.54 -5.90 3.52
C LEU A 36 1.08 -5.29 2.21
N ILE A 37 -0.22 -5.04 2.09
CA ILE A 37 -0.83 -4.54 0.87
C ILE A 37 -1.39 -3.14 1.13
N ILE A 38 -1.07 -2.21 0.25
CA ILE A 38 -1.68 -0.87 0.24
C ILE A 38 -2.53 -0.76 -1.00
N THR A 39 -3.77 -0.33 -0.81
CA THR A 39 -4.70 -0.08 -1.91
C THR A 39 -5.53 1.16 -1.60
N GLY A 40 -6.37 1.57 -2.54
CA GLY A 40 -7.25 2.72 -2.39
C GLY A 40 -8.57 2.50 -3.09
N MET A 41 -9.46 3.48 -3.00
CA MET A 41 -10.74 3.43 -3.68
C MET A 41 -10.54 3.43 -5.19
N PRO A 42 -11.39 2.70 -5.95
CA PRO A 42 -11.25 2.65 -7.40
C PRO A 42 -11.60 4.01 -8.02
N ARG A 43 -10.68 4.54 -8.84
CA ARG A 43 -10.88 5.80 -9.56
C ARG A 43 -10.27 5.70 -10.95
N ALA A 44 -11.13 5.48 -11.93
CA ALA A 44 -10.72 5.30 -13.31
C ALA A 44 -10.08 6.56 -13.91
N ASP A 45 -10.48 7.72 -13.43
CA ASP A 45 -10.10 9.03 -13.98
C ASP A 45 -8.88 9.65 -13.30
N HIS A 46 -8.29 8.96 -12.30
CA HIS A 46 -7.26 9.59 -11.48
C HIS A 46 -6.24 8.58 -10.98
N LYS A 47 -4.98 8.80 -11.34
CA LYS A 47 -3.86 8.02 -10.83
C LYS A 47 -3.24 8.76 -9.64
N ARG A 48 -3.09 8.07 -8.52
CA ARG A 48 -2.50 8.68 -7.32
C ARG A 48 -1.03 9.03 -7.54
N ALA A 49 -0.63 10.20 -7.04
CA ALA A 49 0.74 10.66 -7.16
C ALA A 49 1.73 9.68 -6.49
N TRP A 50 1.35 9.14 -5.31
CA TRP A 50 2.23 8.20 -4.62
C TRP A 50 2.47 6.92 -5.42
N LEU A 51 1.46 6.45 -6.16
CA LEU A 51 1.63 5.27 -7.01
C LEU A 51 2.60 5.56 -8.16
N ALA A 52 2.43 6.70 -8.83
CA ALA A 52 3.33 7.12 -9.89
C ALA A 52 4.77 7.32 -9.39
N ASN A 53 4.92 7.86 -8.17
CA ASN A 53 6.24 8.01 -7.55
C ASN A 53 6.90 6.64 -7.34
N LEU A 54 6.15 5.65 -6.86
CA LEU A 54 6.67 4.30 -6.62
C LEU A 54 6.96 3.53 -7.90
N GLU A 55 6.24 3.82 -8.98
CA GLU A 55 6.58 3.27 -10.29
C GLU A 55 7.92 3.79 -10.79
N ALA A 56 8.25 5.04 -10.48
CA ALA A 56 9.51 5.64 -10.86
C ALA A 56 10.65 5.26 -9.90
N ASP A 57 10.36 5.17 -8.60
CA ASP A 57 11.33 4.77 -7.57
C ASP A 57 10.58 3.96 -6.51
N PRO A 58 10.80 2.63 -6.45
CA PRO A 58 10.06 1.75 -5.56
C PRO A 58 10.43 1.86 -4.08
N ASN A 59 11.47 2.61 -3.74
CA ASN A 59 11.88 2.79 -2.36
C ASN A 59 10.94 3.76 -1.64
N LEU A 60 10.61 3.43 -0.40
CA LEU A 60 9.76 4.26 0.44
C LEU A 60 10.13 4.10 1.90
N THR A 61 9.64 4.99 2.75
CA THR A 61 9.68 4.82 4.19
C THR A 61 8.26 4.54 4.68
N PHE A 62 8.12 3.48 5.46
CA PHE A 62 6.87 3.02 6.05
C PHE A 62 6.86 3.49 7.50
N HIS A 63 5.96 4.42 7.83
CA HIS A 63 5.92 5.04 9.15
C HIS A 63 4.80 4.47 9.99
N LEU A 64 5.15 3.66 10.99
CA LEU A 64 4.21 3.25 12.02
C LEU A 64 3.96 4.44 12.95
N LYS A 65 2.70 4.75 13.23
CA LYS A 65 2.34 5.91 14.04
C LYS A 65 1.23 5.64 15.05
N ASP A 66 0.97 4.37 15.36
CA ASP A 66 -0.01 3.99 16.37
C ASP A 66 0.72 3.66 17.68
N ALA A 67 0.39 2.55 18.33
CA ALA A 67 1.00 2.15 19.61
C ALA A 67 2.54 2.08 19.54
N VAL A 68 3.05 1.63 18.38
CA VAL A 68 4.48 1.64 18.08
C VAL A 68 4.74 2.74 17.05
N LYS A 69 5.76 3.56 17.28
CA LYS A 69 6.19 4.60 16.33
C LYS A 69 7.56 4.21 15.80
N ALA A 70 7.65 4.03 14.49
CA ALA A 70 8.89 3.61 13.84
C ALA A 70 8.87 4.02 12.37
N ASP A 71 10.05 4.37 11.86
CA ASP A 71 10.26 4.69 10.45
C ASP A 71 11.03 3.53 9.84
N LEU A 72 10.40 2.78 8.94
CA LEU A 72 10.94 1.54 8.40
C LEU A 72 11.26 1.70 6.92
N PRO A 73 12.52 1.51 6.52
CA PRO A 73 12.84 1.49 5.09
C PRO A 73 12.16 0.30 4.43
N ALA A 74 11.60 0.52 3.26
CA ALA A 74 10.82 -0.48 2.56
C ALA A 74 10.93 -0.31 1.05
N THR A 75 10.46 -1.32 0.32
CA THR A 75 10.32 -1.25 -1.12
C THR A 75 8.92 -1.72 -1.51
N ALA A 76 8.42 -1.23 -2.63
CA ALA A 76 7.09 -1.55 -3.13
C ALA A 76 7.16 -2.26 -4.46
N ARG A 77 6.25 -3.23 -4.64
CA ARG A 77 6.00 -3.86 -5.92
C ARG A 77 4.60 -3.46 -6.37
N VAL A 78 4.50 -2.79 -7.49
CA VAL A 78 3.20 -2.45 -8.06
C VAL A 78 2.54 -3.73 -8.59
N ILE A 79 1.30 -3.98 -8.16
CA ILE A 79 0.59 -5.21 -8.51
C ILE A 79 -0.21 -4.95 -9.78
N THR A 80 0.18 -5.64 -10.85
CA THR A 80 -0.42 -5.47 -12.18
C THR A 80 -1.15 -6.70 -12.68
N ASP A 81 -0.84 -7.89 -12.16
CA ASP A 81 -1.49 -9.12 -12.58
C ASP A 81 -2.99 -9.12 -12.22
N ALA A 82 -3.84 -9.32 -13.21
CA ALA A 82 -5.29 -9.24 -13.02
C ALA A 82 -5.82 -10.24 -11.99
N LYS A 83 -5.28 -11.45 -11.97
CA LYS A 83 -5.69 -12.48 -11.02
C LYS A 83 -5.30 -12.12 -9.59
N GLU A 84 -4.08 -11.65 -9.39
CA GLU A 84 -3.60 -11.20 -8.08
C GLU A 84 -4.42 -10.00 -7.59
N ARG A 85 -4.67 -9.03 -8.47
CA ARG A 85 -5.48 -7.85 -8.14
C ARG A 85 -6.90 -8.24 -7.72
N ARG A 86 -7.50 -9.23 -8.39
CA ARG A 86 -8.84 -9.69 -8.04
C ARG A 86 -8.88 -10.36 -6.66
N ILE A 87 -7.89 -11.17 -6.35
CA ILE A 87 -7.78 -11.81 -5.04
C ILE A 87 -7.71 -10.76 -3.93
N ILE A 88 -6.91 -9.72 -4.12
CA ILE A 88 -6.79 -8.62 -3.17
C ILE A 88 -8.11 -7.86 -3.04
N ALA A 89 -8.76 -7.54 -4.16
CA ALA A 89 -10.02 -6.83 -4.15
C ALA A 89 -11.11 -7.62 -3.42
N GLU A 90 -11.18 -8.92 -3.64
CA GLU A 90 -12.14 -9.81 -2.96
C GLU A 90 -11.88 -9.84 -1.46
N TRP A 91 -10.62 -9.92 -1.04
CA TRP A 91 -10.28 -9.91 0.37
C TRP A 91 -10.66 -8.58 1.04
N VAL A 92 -10.33 -7.47 0.41
CA VAL A 92 -10.61 -6.13 0.96
C VAL A 92 -12.11 -5.90 1.06
N SER A 93 -12.88 -6.28 0.04
CA SER A 93 -14.34 -6.13 0.04
C SER A 93 -14.98 -7.00 1.10
N ALA A 94 -14.44 -8.17 1.40
CA ALA A 94 -14.99 -9.11 2.39
C ALA A 94 -14.59 -8.75 3.83
N ASN A 95 -13.40 -8.20 4.05
CA ASN A 95 -12.79 -8.11 5.38
C ASN A 95 -12.56 -6.67 5.89
N ALA A 96 -12.30 -5.72 5.01
CA ALA A 96 -11.91 -4.37 5.42
C ALA A 96 -12.94 -3.31 5.00
N TRP A 97 -13.17 -3.19 3.71
CA TRP A 97 -14.10 -2.21 3.15
C TRP A 97 -15.31 -2.94 2.56
N LYS A 98 -16.15 -3.44 3.43
CA LYS A 98 -17.29 -4.29 3.05
C LYS A 98 -18.20 -3.59 2.06
N GLY A 99 -18.63 -4.35 1.06
CA GLY A 99 -19.57 -3.87 0.05
C GLY A 99 -18.94 -3.14 -1.12
N GLN A 100 -17.61 -3.09 -1.20
CA GLN A 100 -16.94 -2.51 -2.36
C GLN A 100 -17.14 -3.35 -3.61
N ASP A 101 -17.20 -2.68 -4.76
CA ASP A 101 -17.30 -3.34 -6.05
C ASP A 101 -15.96 -3.99 -6.41
N VAL A 102 -15.91 -5.32 -6.34
CA VAL A 102 -14.69 -6.09 -6.61
C VAL A 102 -14.17 -5.85 -8.03
N GLU A 103 -15.08 -5.77 -9.02
CA GLU A 103 -14.65 -5.56 -10.40
C GLU A 103 -14.04 -4.17 -10.59
N ALA A 104 -14.64 -3.14 -10.02
CA ALA A 104 -14.09 -1.79 -10.08
C ALA A 104 -12.73 -1.70 -9.38
N MET A 105 -12.59 -2.32 -8.21
CA MET A 105 -11.33 -2.36 -7.49
C MET A 105 -10.25 -3.09 -8.28
N THR A 106 -10.59 -4.23 -8.86
CA THR A 106 -9.64 -5.00 -9.68
C THR A 106 -9.12 -4.18 -10.85
N ALA A 107 -10.01 -3.41 -11.49
CA ALA A 107 -9.66 -2.63 -12.66
C ALA A 107 -8.94 -1.31 -12.34
N HIS A 108 -9.33 -0.63 -11.26
CA HIS A 108 -8.99 0.78 -11.07
C HIS A 108 -8.34 1.14 -9.74
N SER A 109 -8.38 0.30 -8.71
CA SER A 109 -7.73 0.62 -7.45
C SER A 109 -6.21 0.57 -7.59
N PRO A 110 -5.48 1.51 -6.96
CA PRO A 110 -4.03 1.36 -6.85
C PRO A 110 -3.75 0.19 -5.92
N MET A 111 -2.74 -0.61 -6.25
CA MET A 111 -2.36 -1.77 -5.42
C MET A 111 -0.87 -1.93 -5.43
N ILE A 112 -0.27 -1.99 -4.23
CA ILE A 112 1.15 -2.31 -4.07
C ILE A 112 1.31 -3.31 -2.94
N GLU A 113 2.37 -4.10 -3.02
CA GLU A 113 2.85 -4.92 -1.92
C GLU A 113 4.13 -4.31 -1.38
N VAL A 114 4.19 -4.15 -0.05
CA VAL A 114 5.32 -3.52 0.63
C VAL A 114 6.18 -4.60 1.28
N THR A 115 7.48 -4.52 1.06
CA THR A 115 8.46 -5.36 1.74
C THR A 115 9.30 -4.47 2.66
N ILE A 116 9.25 -4.74 3.97
CA ILE A 116 10.07 -4.04 4.95
C ILE A 116 11.50 -4.58 4.83
N LEU A 117 12.46 -3.67 4.74
CA LEU A 117 13.86 -4.04 4.53
C LEU A 117 14.63 -4.34 5.81
N ASP A 118 14.05 -4.03 6.97
CA ASP A 118 14.67 -4.33 8.26
C ASP A 118 14.47 -5.82 8.58
N PRO A 119 15.52 -6.63 8.61
CA PRO A 119 15.39 -8.07 8.82
C PRO A 119 14.85 -8.45 10.20
N VAL A 120 14.93 -7.56 11.17
CA VAL A 120 14.38 -7.80 12.52
C VAL A 120 12.86 -7.72 12.50
N LEU A 121 12.30 -6.91 11.60
CA LEU A 121 10.87 -6.63 11.52
C LEU A 121 10.19 -7.34 10.34
N ALA A 122 10.96 -7.88 9.45
CA ALA A 122 10.44 -8.56 8.26
C ALA A 122 9.83 -9.93 8.58
#